data_d4e4a5367f931f32d9bf1358f4c770d9
#
_entry.id   d4e4a5367f931f32d9bf1358f4c770d9
#
_cell.length_a   1.000
_cell.length_b   1.000
_cell.length_c   1.000
_cell.angle_alpha   90.00
_cell.angle_beta   90.00
_cell.angle_gamma   90.00
#
_symmetry.space_group_name_H-M   'P 1'
#
loop_
_entity.id
_entity.type
_entity.pdbx_description
1 polymer ?
#
loop_
_entity_poly.entity_id
_entity_poly.type
_entity_poly.pdbx_seq_one_letter_code
_entity_poly.pdbx_strand_id
1 'polypeptide(L)'
;MKKELTRQQHLDLYYYMRLNRAVEDTMVKLFRQNKIVGGLYSSLGQEAISVGTAFALEKKDWIAPMIRNIGALLVKGVPPRDIFTQHMAKYTSPTLGKDGTSHFGDLEKLHIVSPISMLGDLIPVMTGVAIAGRYLGQKIVAMTWIGDGGSSTGVFHEGLNFAATQKAPFVLILENNGWAYSTPVRRQVPLENLADRAKAYGIASYIVDGNDVADVYSTAKEAVDRARAGEGPILIEAKTFRRMGHAQHDPAEYVPKQMREYWEKRDPILLHEKFLTAKKLLDAQTKKEIETKIETLLSTDRDFAENSPMPPPELAEKGVYCTGDDCHTIRAKWERPIAEVTPPRSSIDASWVVEGFGRGKSSGGGAAPIHFGDTPASEERKENEEKLAPATPVETVTKKTVKTAKPSKPARPPKSAKPAARQRARKARG
;
A
#
# COMPACT_ATOMS: atom_id res chain seq x y z
N MET A 1 -21.87 3.95 -19.18
CA MET A 1 -21.21 5.20 -19.67
C MET A 1 -20.46 5.83 -18.51
N LYS A 2 -19.15 6.07 -18.64
CA LYS A 2 -18.39 6.81 -17.62
C LYS A 2 -19.05 8.19 -17.44
N LYS A 3 -19.42 8.52 -16.19
CA LYS A 3 -20.05 9.80 -15.86
C LYS A 3 -19.01 10.90 -16.05
N GLU A 4 -19.35 11.92 -16.85
CA GLU A 4 -18.45 13.04 -17.11
C GLU A 4 -18.23 13.84 -15.82
N LEU A 5 -16.96 14.18 -15.54
CA LEU A 5 -16.58 14.98 -14.38
C LEU A 5 -17.06 16.42 -14.55
N THR A 6 -17.59 16.98 -13.47
CA THR A 6 -17.92 18.41 -13.41
C THR A 6 -16.64 19.28 -13.41
N ARG A 7 -16.75 20.55 -13.78
CA ARG A 7 -15.64 21.51 -13.66
C ARG A 7 -15.04 21.50 -12.24
N GLN A 8 -15.89 21.51 -11.21
CA GLN A 8 -15.41 21.53 -9.83
C GLN A 8 -14.63 20.28 -9.48
N GLN A 9 -15.09 19.09 -9.85
CA GLN A 9 -14.36 17.84 -9.61
C GLN A 9 -12.99 17.84 -10.31
N HIS A 10 -12.90 18.37 -11.52
CA HIS A 10 -11.63 18.52 -12.22
C HIS A 10 -10.67 19.47 -11.47
N LEU A 11 -11.17 20.59 -10.94
CA LEU A 11 -10.37 21.55 -10.17
C LEU A 11 -9.95 20.99 -8.81
N ASP A 12 -10.82 20.20 -8.17
CA ASP A 12 -10.49 19.55 -6.90
C ASP A 12 -9.39 18.49 -7.09
N LEU A 13 -9.46 17.67 -8.14
CA LEU A 13 -8.40 16.72 -8.50
C LEU A 13 -7.07 17.44 -8.78
N TYR A 14 -7.11 18.54 -9.51
CA TYR A 14 -5.94 19.38 -9.76
C TYR A 14 -5.37 19.95 -8.46
N TYR A 15 -6.22 20.52 -7.60
CA TYR A 15 -5.83 21.05 -6.28
C TYR A 15 -5.13 19.98 -5.44
N TYR A 16 -5.71 18.78 -5.29
CA TYR A 16 -5.12 17.74 -4.46
C TYR A 16 -3.80 17.18 -5.02
N MET A 17 -3.66 17.05 -6.33
CA MET A 17 -2.39 16.68 -6.94
C MET A 17 -1.30 17.75 -6.71
N ARG A 18 -1.64 19.03 -6.87
CA ARG A 18 -0.75 20.16 -6.57
C ARG A 18 -0.37 20.21 -5.09
N LEU A 19 -1.36 20.02 -4.21
CA LEU A 19 -1.13 19.97 -2.77
C LEU A 19 -0.20 18.81 -2.39
N ASN A 20 -0.44 17.61 -2.90
CA ASN A 20 0.43 16.45 -2.68
C ASN A 20 1.89 16.75 -3.09
N ARG A 21 2.09 17.25 -4.30
CA ARG A 21 3.42 17.65 -4.80
C ARG A 21 4.08 18.67 -3.87
N ALA A 22 3.36 19.69 -3.49
CA ALA A 22 3.88 20.78 -2.67
C ALA A 22 4.20 20.34 -1.22
N VAL A 23 3.42 19.42 -0.64
CA VAL A 23 3.72 18.77 0.64
C VAL A 23 5.02 17.98 0.54
N GLU A 24 5.17 17.13 -0.49
CA GLU A 24 6.39 16.34 -0.68
C GLU A 24 7.62 17.18 -0.95
N ASP A 25 7.51 18.22 -1.77
CA ASP A 25 8.60 19.18 -2.02
C ASP A 25 9.04 19.88 -0.73
N THR A 26 8.08 20.20 0.16
CA THR A 26 8.37 20.77 1.48
C THR A 26 9.09 19.75 2.36
N MET A 27 8.64 18.49 2.39
CA MET A 27 9.31 17.43 3.13
C MET A 27 10.73 17.16 2.62
N VAL A 28 10.96 17.21 1.31
CA VAL A 28 12.33 17.09 0.73
C VAL A 28 13.24 18.22 1.21
N LYS A 29 12.71 19.45 1.30
CA LYS A 29 13.48 20.59 1.86
C LYS A 29 13.81 20.37 3.33
N LEU A 30 12.83 19.94 4.14
CA LEU A 30 13.01 19.62 5.56
C LEU A 30 13.99 18.44 5.76
N PHE A 31 13.92 17.43 4.92
CA PHE A 31 14.86 16.30 4.92
C PHE A 31 16.31 16.76 4.69
N ARG A 32 16.54 17.62 3.69
CA ARG A 32 17.87 18.20 3.41
C ARG A 32 18.40 19.08 4.54
N GLN A 33 17.50 19.61 5.38
CA GLN A 33 17.83 20.37 6.59
C GLN A 33 18.02 19.47 7.83
N ASN A 34 17.99 18.14 7.67
CA ASN A 34 18.02 17.16 8.76
C ASN A 34 16.91 17.34 9.81
N LYS A 35 15.74 17.84 9.41
CA LYS A 35 14.57 18.02 10.29
C LYS A 35 13.62 16.83 10.23
N ILE A 36 13.73 15.96 9.23
CA ILE A 36 12.95 14.73 9.10
C ILE A 36 13.70 13.58 9.75
N VAL A 37 12.97 12.82 10.58
CA VAL A 37 13.47 11.62 11.26
C VAL A 37 12.99 10.39 10.47
N GLY A 38 13.94 9.52 10.10
CA GLY A 38 13.63 8.29 9.36
C GLY A 38 13.60 8.44 7.83
N GLY A 39 12.96 7.50 7.16
CA GLY A 39 12.93 7.45 5.69
C GLY A 39 11.88 8.38 5.09
N LEU A 40 12.23 9.00 3.97
CA LEU A 40 11.29 9.79 3.16
C LEU A 40 11.15 9.15 1.78
N TYR A 41 9.89 8.93 1.37
CA TYR A 41 9.51 8.21 0.15
C TYR A 41 8.58 9.08 -0.68
N SER A 42 9.04 9.54 -1.85
CA SER A 42 8.27 10.45 -2.69
C SER A 42 7.36 9.71 -3.67
N SER A 43 6.17 10.26 -3.91
CA SER A 43 5.23 9.86 -4.96
C SER A 43 5.40 10.64 -6.25
N LEU A 44 6.47 11.39 -6.43
CA LEU A 44 6.71 12.25 -7.59
C LEU A 44 6.42 11.53 -8.92
N GLY A 45 5.43 11.99 -9.65
CA GLY A 45 4.97 11.42 -10.91
C GLY A 45 3.85 10.38 -10.76
N GLN A 46 3.40 10.07 -9.53
CA GLN A 46 2.34 9.10 -9.22
C GLN A 46 1.12 9.74 -8.51
N GLU A 47 1.08 11.07 -8.42
CA GLU A 47 0.07 11.81 -7.64
C GLU A 47 -1.35 11.51 -8.13
N ALA A 48 -1.52 11.30 -9.43
CA ALA A 48 -2.83 11.02 -10.03
C ALA A 48 -3.46 9.73 -9.50
N ILE A 49 -2.65 8.73 -9.15
CA ILE A 49 -3.17 7.44 -8.64
C ILE A 49 -3.74 7.65 -7.24
N SER A 50 -2.93 8.12 -6.29
CA SER A 50 -3.36 8.27 -4.91
C SER A 50 -4.53 9.24 -4.76
N VAL A 51 -4.50 10.36 -5.50
CA VAL A 51 -5.56 11.36 -5.48
C VAL A 51 -6.82 10.85 -6.19
N GLY A 52 -6.69 10.38 -7.43
CA GLY A 52 -7.85 9.96 -8.24
C GLY A 52 -8.61 8.80 -7.62
N THR A 53 -7.91 7.80 -7.07
CA THR A 53 -8.54 6.63 -6.44
C THR A 53 -9.20 6.98 -5.12
N ALA A 54 -8.54 7.76 -4.25
CA ALA A 54 -9.13 8.19 -2.98
C ALA A 54 -10.33 9.14 -3.18
N PHE A 55 -10.29 10.00 -4.21
CA PHE A 55 -11.38 10.92 -4.54
C PHE A 55 -12.66 10.19 -5.01
N ALA A 56 -12.54 8.93 -5.43
CA ALA A 56 -13.68 8.08 -5.82
C ALA A 56 -14.48 7.55 -4.62
N LEU A 57 -13.92 7.62 -3.40
CA LEU A 57 -14.49 7.08 -2.18
C LEU A 57 -15.46 8.08 -1.51
N GLU A 58 -16.37 7.54 -0.71
CA GLU A 58 -17.18 8.32 0.22
C GLU A 58 -16.43 8.52 1.55
N LYS A 59 -16.81 9.53 2.34
CA LYS A 59 -16.17 9.80 3.65
C LYS A 59 -16.16 8.60 4.59
N LYS A 60 -17.23 7.77 4.56
CA LYS A 60 -17.38 6.58 5.39
C LYS A 60 -16.54 5.38 4.95
N ASP A 61 -15.98 5.41 3.72
CA ASP A 61 -15.17 4.33 3.21
C ASP A 61 -13.79 4.30 3.86
N TRP A 62 -13.21 3.15 3.94
CA TRP A 62 -11.94 2.92 4.63
C TRP A 62 -10.78 2.85 3.66
N ILE A 63 -9.66 3.43 4.05
CA ILE A 63 -8.41 3.32 3.31
C ILE A 63 -7.28 2.78 4.18
N ALA A 64 -6.36 2.06 3.53
CA ALA A 64 -5.04 1.72 4.07
C ALA A 64 -3.98 2.08 3.03
N PRO A 65 -3.43 3.31 3.06
CA PRO A 65 -2.48 3.76 2.05
C PRO A 65 -1.11 3.10 2.24
N MET A 66 -0.31 3.07 1.17
CA MET A 66 1.14 2.84 1.27
C MET A 66 1.85 4.13 1.70
N ILE A 67 3.13 3.99 2.03
CA ILE A 67 4.02 5.11 2.39
C ILE A 67 4.11 6.22 1.33
N ARG A 68 3.78 5.93 0.06
CA ARG A 68 3.79 6.89 -1.06
C ARG A 68 2.44 7.54 -1.33
N ASN A 69 1.37 7.12 -0.65
CA ASN A 69 0.03 7.59 -0.96
C ASN A 69 -0.39 8.80 -0.11
N ILE A 70 0.51 9.77 0.06
CA ILE A 70 0.22 11.03 0.78
C ILE A 70 -1.01 11.74 0.16
N GLY A 71 -1.16 11.69 -1.17
CA GLY A 71 -2.33 12.22 -1.84
C GLY A 71 -3.64 11.63 -1.34
N ALA A 72 -3.68 10.33 -1.02
CA ALA A 72 -4.86 9.69 -0.46
C ALA A 72 -5.17 10.17 0.97
N LEU A 73 -4.14 10.39 1.80
CA LEU A 73 -4.30 10.98 3.13
C LEU A 73 -4.90 12.39 3.05
N LEU A 74 -4.38 13.24 2.15
CA LEU A 74 -4.85 14.60 1.94
C LEU A 74 -6.31 14.63 1.46
N VAL A 75 -6.69 13.78 0.51
CA VAL A 75 -8.07 13.64 0.03
C VAL A 75 -9.02 13.18 1.14
N LYS A 76 -8.57 12.31 2.04
CA LYS A 76 -9.35 11.87 3.20
C LYS A 76 -9.45 12.92 4.30
N GLY A 77 -8.69 14.02 4.20
CA GLY A 77 -8.78 15.16 5.11
C GLY A 77 -7.67 15.26 6.15
N VAL A 78 -6.59 14.48 6.03
CA VAL A 78 -5.39 14.68 6.86
C VAL A 78 -4.77 16.04 6.52
N PRO A 79 -4.60 16.94 7.48
CA PRO A 79 -3.98 18.24 7.20
C PRO A 79 -2.46 18.08 7.02
N PRO A 80 -1.81 18.93 6.19
CA PRO A 80 -0.36 18.89 6.01
C PRO A 80 0.45 18.99 7.30
N ARG A 81 -0.03 19.71 8.32
CA ARG A 81 0.65 19.80 9.62
C ARG A 81 0.86 18.46 10.30
N ASP A 82 -0.11 17.53 10.19
CA ASP A 82 -0.02 16.21 10.79
C ASP A 82 1.04 15.37 10.08
N ILE A 83 1.13 15.51 8.75
CA ILE A 83 2.17 14.86 7.93
C ILE A 83 3.55 15.40 8.31
N PHE A 84 3.69 16.73 8.44
CA PHE A 84 4.97 17.35 8.80
C PHE A 84 5.40 16.99 10.22
N THR A 85 4.51 17.13 11.21
CA THR A 85 4.81 16.80 12.61
C THR A 85 5.16 15.31 12.76
N GLN A 86 4.47 14.45 12.03
CA GLN A 86 4.74 13.00 12.01
C GLN A 86 6.16 12.71 11.51
N HIS A 87 6.55 13.23 10.34
CA HIS A 87 7.88 12.99 9.79
C HIS A 87 9.00 13.69 10.57
N MET A 88 8.68 14.73 11.32
CA MET A 88 9.60 15.42 12.24
C MET A 88 9.62 14.79 13.65
N ALA A 89 8.88 13.72 13.89
CA ALA A 89 8.73 13.04 15.19
C ALA A 89 8.36 14.00 16.33
N LYS A 90 7.43 14.93 16.07
CA LYS A 90 7.01 15.93 17.06
C LYS A 90 5.98 15.36 18.04
N TYR A 91 5.94 15.91 19.26
CA TYR A 91 4.94 15.55 20.26
C TYR A 91 3.49 15.80 19.81
N THR A 92 3.29 16.79 18.96
CA THR A 92 1.97 17.13 18.38
C THR A 92 1.58 16.25 17.19
N SER A 93 2.41 15.27 16.82
CA SER A 93 2.10 14.36 15.72
C SER A 93 1.05 13.32 16.09
N PRO A 94 0.39 12.69 15.10
CA PRO A 94 -0.58 11.62 15.34
C PRO A 94 -0.06 10.47 16.22
N THR A 95 1.24 10.19 16.17
CA THR A 95 1.90 9.15 16.99
C THR A 95 2.65 9.70 18.20
N LEU A 96 2.47 10.98 18.54
CA LEU A 96 3.17 11.65 19.65
C LEU A 96 4.70 11.57 19.54
N GLY A 97 5.22 11.50 18.31
CA GLY A 97 6.65 11.37 18.04
C GLY A 97 7.24 9.98 18.22
N LYS A 98 6.42 8.94 18.42
CA LYS A 98 6.88 7.55 18.57
C LYS A 98 7.24 6.89 17.25
N ASP A 99 6.82 7.45 16.12
CA ASP A 99 7.20 7.06 14.76
C ASP A 99 7.51 8.32 13.95
N GLY A 100 8.56 8.27 13.13
CA GLY A 100 9.00 9.39 12.29
C GLY A 100 8.74 9.18 10.79
N THR A 101 7.86 8.26 10.41
CA THR A 101 7.50 7.95 9.03
C THR A 101 5.99 8.09 8.79
N SER A 102 5.50 7.63 7.65
CA SER A 102 4.06 7.68 7.35
C SER A 102 3.21 6.68 8.14
N HIS A 103 3.75 5.99 9.14
CA HIS A 103 3.03 4.97 9.93
C HIS A 103 2.08 5.60 10.95
N PHE A 104 1.02 6.21 10.46
CA PHE A 104 -0.08 6.72 11.28
C PHE A 104 -1.41 6.52 10.58
N GLY A 105 -2.48 6.51 11.36
CA GLY A 105 -3.85 6.38 10.86
C GLY A 105 -4.82 7.17 11.73
N ASP A 106 -6.08 7.18 11.32
CA ASP A 106 -7.20 7.73 12.07
C ASP A 106 -8.42 6.85 11.83
N LEU A 107 -8.63 5.91 12.72
CA LEU A 107 -9.71 4.92 12.61
C LEU A 107 -11.09 5.51 12.92
N GLU A 108 -11.15 6.54 13.75
CA GLU A 108 -12.40 7.05 14.31
C GLU A 108 -13.06 8.10 13.40
N LYS A 109 -12.27 9.04 12.88
CA LYS A 109 -12.80 10.20 12.14
C LYS A 109 -12.63 10.06 10.63
N LEU A 110 -11.44 9.63 10.19
CA LEU A 110 -11.09 9.60 8.78
C LEU A 110 -11.13 8.20 8.17
N HIS A 111 -11.32 7.15 8.99
CA HIS A 111 -11.33 5.74 8.53
C HIS A 111 -10.04 5.37 7.77
N ILE A 112 -8.91 5.72 8.36
CA ILE A 112 -7.58 5.45 7.81
C ILE A 112 -6.88 4.42 8.68
N VAL A 113 -6.61 3.24 8.13
CA VAL A 113 -5.72 2.24 8.72
C VAL A 113 -4.29 2.65 8.43
N SER A 114 -3.43 2.60 9.44
CA SER A 114 -2.01 2.99 9.30
C SER A 114 -1.31 2.19 8.20
N PRO A 115 -0.48 2.82 7.36
CA PRO A 115 0.51 2.10 6.57
C PRO A 115 1.38 1.22 7.46
N ILE A 116 1.82 0.09 6.92
CA ILE A 116 2.74 -0.85 7.58
C ILE A 116 3.91 -1.19 6.66
N SER A 117 5.02 -1.63 7.24
CA SER A 117 6.23 -1.96 6.46
C SER A 117 6.17 -3.34 5.81
N MET A 118 5.32 -4.24 6.27
CA MET A 118 5.11 -5.57 5.69
C MET A 118 4.23 -5.43 4.45
N LEU A 119 4.89 -5.43 3.28
CA LEU A 119 4.22 -5.20 1.99
C LEU A 119 3.24 -6.34 1.68
N GLY A 120 2.00 -5.96 1.41
CA GLY A 120 0.91 -6.89 1.10
C GLY A 120 -0.03 -7.19 2.25
N ASP A 121 0.40 -7.07 3.53
CA ASP A 121 -0.41 -7.43 4.70
C ASP A 121 -1.65 -6.57 4.87
N LEU A 122 -1.66 -5.35 4.32
CA LEU A 122 -2.86 -4.52 4.30
C LEU A 122 -3.98 -5.09 3.42
N ILE A 123 -3.70 -6.02 2.52
CA ILE A 123 -4.73 -6.66 1.68
C ILE A 123 -5.67 -7.52 2.53
N PRO A 124 -5.20 -8.52 3.31
CA PRO A 124 -6.10 -9.28 4.20
C PRO A 124 -6.68 -8.42 5.32
N VAL A 125 -5.94 -7.43 5.85
CA VAL A 125 -6.46 -6.50 6.87
C VAL A 125 -7.68 -5.73 6.33
N MET A 126 -7.55 -5.11 5.16
CA MET A 126 -8.63 -4.32 4.56
C MET A 126 -9.77 -5.20 4.03
N THR A 127 -9.48 -6.43 3.65
CA THR A 127 -10.50 -7.44 3.39
C THR A 127 -11.34 -7.69 4.65
N GLY A 128 -10.69 -7.84 5.82
CA GLY A 128 -11.36 -7.97 7.11
C GLY A 128 -12.24 -6.76 7.45
N VAL A 129 -11.74 -5.53 7.22
CA VAL A 129 -12.51 -4.29 7.39
C VAL A 129 -13.76 -4.29 6.49
N ALA A 130 -13.62 -4.67 5.22
CA ALA A 130 -14.74 -4.74 4.28
C ALA A 130 -15.79 -5.78 4.72
N ILE A 131 -15.36 -6.95 5.18
CA ILE A 131 -16.22 -8.01 5.69
C ILE A 131 -16.94 -7.54 6.97
N ALA A 132 -16.20 -6.91 7.90
CA ALA A 132 -16.78 -6.38 9.13
C ALA A 132 -17.86 -5.33 8.84
N GLY A 133 -17.61 -4.41 7.89
CA GLY A 133 -18.61 -3.43 7.46
C GLY A 133 -19.88 -4.09 6.93
N ARG A 134 -19.75 -5.09 6.07
CA ARG A 134 -20.88 -5.87 5.54
C ARG A 134 -21.62 -6.59 6.68
N TYR A 135 -20.90 -7.21 7.60
CA TYR A 135 -21.44 -7.92 8.74
C TYR A 135 -22.26 -7.00 9.67
N LEU A 136 -21.80 -5.75 9.83
CA LEU A 136 -22.48 -4.72 10.62
C LEU A 136 -23.58 -3.99 9.83
N GLY A 137 -23.92 -4.42 8.60
CA GLY A 137 -24.93 -3.78 7.76
C GLY A 137 -24.49 -2.42 7.20
N GLN A 138 -23.21 -2.07 7.29
CA GLN A 138 -22.65 -0.83 6.77
C GLN A 138 -22.30 -1.01 5.28
N LYS A 139 -22.77 -0.08 4.46
CA LYS A 139 -22.47 -0.07 3.01
C LYS A 139 -21.15 0.68 2.77
N ILE A 140 -20.04 0.18 3.32
CA ILE A 140 -18.69 0.71 3.14
C ILE A 140 -17.94 -0.06 2.05
N VAL A 141 -16.93 0.58 1.49
CA VAL A 141 -15.89 -0.04 0.66
C VAL A 141 -14.55 0.16 1.36
N ALA A 142 -13.71 -0.87 1.35
CA ALA A 142 -12.33 -0.78 1.80
C ALA A 142 -11.38 -0.71 0.59
N MET A 143 -10.37 0.16 0.64
CA MET A 143 -9.39 0.31 -0.43
C MET A 143 -7.98 0.31 0.15
N THR A 144 -7.07 -0.38 -0.54
CA THR A 144 -5.64 -0.31 -0.25
C THR A 144 -4.82 -0.28 -1.54
N TRP A 145 -3.55 0.04 -1.41
CA TRP A 145 -2.60 0.13 -2.52
C TRP A 145 -1.46 -0.85 -2.31
N ILE A 146 -0.89 -1.31 -3.41
CA ILE A 146 0.30 -2.16 -3.44
C ILE A 146 1.16 -1.81 -4.66
N GLY A 147 2.47 -1.82 -4.51
CA GLY A 147 3.39 -1.67 -5.64
C GLY A 147 3.58 -2.98 -6.43
N ASP A 148 4.16 -2.87 -7.63
CA ASP A 148 4.51 -4.02 -8.47
C ASP A 148 5.35 -5.06 -7.71
N GLY A 149 6.35 -4.64 -6.92
CA GLY A 149 7.16 -5.54 -6.11
C GLY A 149 6.39 -6.27 -5.01
N GLY A 150 5.59 -5.53 -4.23
CA GLY A 150 4.77 -6.09 -3.16
C GLY A 150 3.71 -7.07 -3.67
N SER A 151 3.27 -6.92 -4.92
CA SER A 151 2.30 -7.82 -5.54
C SER A 151 2.83 -9.24 -5.79
N SER A 152 4.12 -9.51 -5.55
CA SER A 152 4.73 -10.84 -5.65
C SER A 152 4.92 -11.53 -4.30
N THR A 153 4.41 -10.96 -3.20
CA THR A 153 4.43 -11.58 -1.87
C THR A 153 3.35 -12.66 -1.75
N GLY A 154 3.58 -13.67 -0.90
CA GLY A 154 2.58 -14.71 -0.63
C GLY A 154 1.26 -14.12 -0.12
N VAL A 155 1.35 -13.17 0.81
CA VAL A 155 0.18 -12.52 1.43
C VAL A 155 -0.69 -11.73 0.43
N PHE A 156 -0.11 -11.21 -0.67
CA PHE A 156 -0.89 -10.63 -1.77
C PHE A 156 -1.87 -11.66 -2.34
N HIS A 157 -1.36 -12.87 -2.64
CA HIS A 157 -2.15 -13.95 -3.23
C HIS A 157 -3.20 -14.49 -2.25
N GLU A 158 -2.82 -14.71 -1.00
CA GLU A 158 -3.70 -15.18 0.07
C GLU A 158 -4.81 -14.17 0.34
N GLY A 159 -4.46 -12.88 0.49
CA GLY A 159 -5.40 -11.81 0.75
C GLY A 159 -6.42 -11.62 -0.37
N LEU A 160 -5.99 -11.63 -1.64
CA LEU A 160 -6.90 -11.51 -2.78
C LEU A 160 -7.80 -12.74 -2.94
N ASN A 161 -7.26 -13.94 -2.75
CA ASN A 161 -8.07 -15.15 -2.77
C ASN A 161 -9.12 -15.13 -1.68
N PHE A 162 -8.76 -14.71 -0.47
CA PHE A 162 -9.70 -14.56 0.64
C PHE A 162 -10.77 -13.50 0.33
N ALA A 163 -10.37 -12.32 -0.17
CA ALA A 163 -11.31 -11.28 -0.57
C ALA A 163 -12.29 -11.79 -1.65
N ALA A 164 -11.81 -12.54 -2.63
CA ALA A 164 -12.60 -13.11 -3.71
C ALA A 164 -13.63 -14.12 -3.20
N THR A 165 -13.19 -15.10 -2.39
CA THR A 165 -14.08 -16.14 -1.83
C THR A 165 -15.15 -15.53 -0.93
N GLN A 166 -14.84 -14.45 -0.22
CA GLN A 166 -15.80 -13.73 0.62
C GLN A 166 -16.63 -12.69 -0.15
N LYS A 167 -16.39 -12.46 -1.44
CA LYS A 167 -17.01 -11.37 -2.22
C LYS A 167 -16.96 -10.05 -1.45
N ALA A 168 -15.79 -9.74 -0.88
CA ALA A 168 -15.62 -8.56 -0.02
C ALA A 168 -15.81 -7.26 -0.83
N PRO A 169 -16.49 -6.22 -0.30
CA PRO A 169 -16.57 -4.90 -0.93
C PRO A 169 -15.22 -4.18 -0.82
N PHE A 170 -14.26 -4.65 -1.60
CA PHE A 170 -12.85 -4.30 -1.52
C PHE A 170 -12.30 -3.88 -2.89
N VAL A 171 -11.48 -2.83 -2.91
CA VAL A 171 -10.78 -2.38 -4.12
C VAL A 171 -9.27 -2.37 -3.84
N LEU A 172 -8.50 -3.09 -4.65
CA LEU A 172 -7.05 -3.09 -4.60
C LEU A 172 -6.49 -2.29 -5.76
N ILE A 173 -5.67 -1.28 -5.44
CA ILE A 173 -4.92 -0.50 -6.42
C ILE A 173 -3.50 -1.05 -6.50
N LEU A 174 -3.10 -1.52 -7.68
CA LEU A 174 -1.76 -1.99 -7.96
C LEU A 174 -1.02 -0.89 -8.73
N GLU A 175 -0.10 -0.21 -8.05
CA GLU A 175 0.74 0.83 -8.63
C GLU A 175 1.93 0.19 -9.35
N ASN A 176 1.75 -0.09 -10.65
CA ASN A 176 2.85 -0.58 -11.48
C ASN A 176 3.72 0.61 -11.90
N ASN A 177 4.68 0.96 -11.03
CA ASN A 177 5.60 2.06 -11.25
C ASN A 177 6.94 1.63 -11.88
N GLY A 178 7.02 0.39 -12.33
CA GLY A 178 8.12 -0.17 -13.09
C GLY A 178 9.28 -0.72 -12.28
N TRP A 179 9.34 -0.47 -10.95
CA TRP A 179 10.52 -0.76 -10.13
C TRP A 179 10.20 -1.17 -8.70
N ALA A 180 10.59 -2.37 -8.31
CA ALA A 180 10.70 -2.76 -6.91
C ALA A 180 12.12 -2.46 -6.42
N TYR A 181 12.33 -1.37 -5.70
CA TYR A 181 13.65 -0.81 -5.40
C TYR A 181 14.46 -0.66 -6.71
N SER A 182 15.49 -1.49 -6.93
CA SER A 182 16.34 -1.51 -8.15
C SER A 182 15.96 -2.60 -9.16
N THR A 183 14.92 -3.42 -8.86
CA THR A 183 14.51 -4.53 -9.73
C THR A 183 13.39 -4.09 -10.66
N PRO A 184 13.61 -4.06 -11.99
CA PRO A 184 12.57 -3.70 -12.94
C PRO A 184 11.46 -4.77 -13.01
N VAL A 185 10.23 -4.34 -13.27
CA VAL A 185 9.03 -5.22 -13.24
C VAL A 185 9.19 -6.47 -14.13
N ARG A 186 9.85 -6.36 -15.30
CA ARG A 186 10.10 -7.49 -16.20
C ARG A 186 10.98 -8.61 -15.61
N ARG A 187 11.69 -8.33 -14.50
CA ARG A 187 12.46 -9.33 -13.74
C ARG A 187 11.73 -9.85 -12.50
N GLN A 188 10.59 -9.24 -12.16
CA GLN A 188 9.80 -9.66 -11.03
C GLN A 188 8.71 -10.65 -11.44
N VAL A 189 8.11 -10.43 -12.61
CA VAL A 189 6.99 -11.24 -13.11
C VAL A 189 7.09 -11.43 -14.62
N PRO A 190 6.62 -12.59 -15.13
CA PRO A 190 6.59 -12.87 -16.58
C PRO A 190 5.40 -12.26 -17.30
N LEU A 191 4.43 -11.64 -16.58
CA LEU A 191 3.23 -11.07 -17.14
C LEU A 191 3.50 -9.65 -17.67
N GLU A 192 2.90 -9.31 -18.79
CA GLU A 192 2.88 -7.95 -19.32
C GLU A 192 2.00 -7.02 -18.47
N ASN A 193 0.86 -7.55 -18.04
CA ASN A 193 -0.10 -6.84 -17.20
C ASN A 193 -0.25 -7.57 -15.87
N LEU A 194 0.03 -6.89 -14.77
CA LEU A 194 -0.13 -7.47 -13.43
C LEU A 194 -1.61 -7.68 -13.07
N ALA A 195 -2.52 -6.92 -13.71
CA ALA A 195 -3.95 -7.10 -13.60
C ALA A 195 -4.43 -8.50 -14.04
N ASP A 196 -3.67 -9.20 -14.89
CA ASP A 196 -4.00 -10.55 -15.34
C ASP A 196 -4.01 -11.58 -14.19
N ARG A 197 -3.36 -11.27 -13.07
CA ARG A 197 -3.44 -12.09 -11.84
C ARG A 197 -4.87 -12.22 -11.30
N ALA A 198 -5.72 -11.22 -11.54
CA ALA A 198 -7.13 -11.23 -11.12
C ALA A 198 -7.90 -12.44 -11.68
N LYS A 199 -7.50 -12.94 -12.86
CA LYS A 199 -8.12 -14.12 -13.51
C LYS A 199 -7.98 -15.39 -12.65
N ALA A 200 -6.86 -15.51 -11.91
CA ALA A 200 -6.62 -16.66 -11.03
C ALA A 200 -7.57 -16.70 -9.82
N TYR A 201 -8.15 -15.56 -9.46
CA TYR A 201 -9.10 -15.44 -8.33
C TYR A 201 -10.56 -15.28 -8.80
N GLY A 202 -10.80 -15.24 -10.11
CA GLY A 202 -12.15 -15.02 -10.66
C GLY A 202 -12.72 -13.63 -10.36
N ILE A 203 -11.88 -12.61 -10.16
CA ILE A 203 -12.30 -11.23 -9.87
C ILE A 203 -12.13 -10.32 -11.08
N ALA A 204 -12.90 -9.23 -11.09
CA ALA A 204 -12.77 -8.20 -12.12
C ALA A 204 -11.46 -7.42 -11.97
N SER A 205 -10.89 -6.99 -13.10
CA SER A 205 -9.72 -6.10 -13.10
C SER A 205 -9.82 -5.04 -14.19
N TYR A 206 -9.12 -3.93 -13.94
CA TYR A 206 -8.95 -2.83 -14.88
C TYR A 206 -7.47 -2.50 -15.03
N ILE A 207 -7.13 -1.93 -16.18
CA ILE A 207 -5.81 -1.33 -16.43
C ILE A 207 -6.06 0.13 -16.79
N VAL A 208 -5.34 1.04 -16.16
CA VAL A 208 -5.51 2.48 -16.35
C VAL A 208 -4.15 3.17 -16.53
N ASP A 209 -4.12 4.26 -17.29
CA ASP A 209 -2.98 5.17 -17.30
C ASP A 209 -2.92 5.90 -15.96
N GLY A 210 -1.97 5.50 -15.11
CA GLY A 210 -1.78 6.07 -13.77
C GLY A 210 -1.35 7.54 -13.76
N ASN A 211 -1.11 8.14 -14.93
CA ASN A 211 -0.79 9.56 -15.08
C ASN A 211 -1.97 10.41 -15.57
N ASP A 212 -3.09 9.78 -15.93
CA ASP A 212 -4.35 10.47 -16.24
C ASP A 212 -5.30 10.39 -15.03
N VAL A 213 -5.37 11.47 -14.25
CA VAL A 213 -6.19 11.50 -13.03
C VAL A 213 -7.69 11.35 -13.30
N ALA A 214 -8.18 11.78 -14.45
CA ALA A 214 -9.59 11.66 -14.79
C ALA A 214 -9.95 10.20 -15.14
N ASP A 215 -9.07 9.49 -15.85
CA ASP A 215 -9.22 8.07 -16.12
C ASP A 215 -9.06 7.22 -14.85
N VAL A 216 -8.07 7.53 -14.00
CA VAL A 216 -7.90 6.90 -12.68
C VAL A 216 -9.15 7.06 -11.84
N TYR A 217 -9.66 8.28 -11.69
CA TYR A 217 -10.86 8.56 -10.92
C TYR A 217 -12.09 7.81 -11.46
N SER A 218 -12.34 7.91 -12.76
CA SER A 218 -13.55 7.30 -13.35
C SER A 218 -13.52 5.78 -13.24
N THR A 219 -12.35 5.16 -13.42
CA THR A 219 -12.17 3.71 -13.25
C THR A 219 -12.30 3.29 -11.79
N ALA A 220 -11.69 4.04 -10.87
CA ALA A 220 -11.82 3.79 -9.43
C ALA A 220 -13.27 3.96 -8.96
N LYS A 221 -13.99 4.98 -9.45
CA LYS A 221 -15.40 5.20 -9.12
C LYS A 221 -16.29 4.04 -9.56
N GLU A 222 -16.08 3.54 -10.78
CA GLU A 222 -16.79 2.35 -11.27
C GLU A 222 -16.48 1.13 -10.39
N ALA A 223 -15.20 0.90 -10.07
CA ALA A 223 -14.81 -0.21 -9.21
C ALA A 223 -15.42 -0.12 -7.79
N VAL A 224 -15.40 1.08 -7.20
CA VAL A 224 -16.00 1.35 -5.88
C VAL A 224 -17.51 1.10 -5.90
N ASP A 225 -18.20 1.57 -6.94
CA ASP A 225 -19.66 1.40 -7.07
C ASP A 225 -20.02 -0.09 -7.22
N ARG A 226 -19.28 -0.84 -8.02
CA ARG A 226 -19.45 -2.29 -8.20
C ARG A 226 -19.15 -3.07 -6.91
N ALA A 227 -18.04 -2.75 -6.24
CA ALA A 227 -17.71 -3.37 -4.95
C ALA A 227 -18.79 -3.10 -3.91
N ARG A 228 -19.32 -1.86 -3.84
CA ARG A 228 -20.42 -1.48 -2.96
C ARG A 228 -21.74 -2.19 -3.29
N ALA A 229 -21.96 -2.50 -4.56
CA ALA A 229 -23.11 -3.27 -5.03
C ALA A 229 -23.00 -4.79 -4.70
N GLY A 230 -21.85 -5.25 -4.18
CA GLY A 230 -21.63 -6.65 -3.80
C GLY A 230 -21.06 -7.54 -4.90
N GLU A 231 -20.51 -6.96 -5.98
CA GLU A 231 -19.88 -7.73 -7.06
C GLU A 231 -18.52 -8.36 -6.67
N GLY A 232 -18.07 -8.12 -5.43
CA GLY A 232 -16.83 -8.66 -4.89
C GLY A 232 -15.64 -7.72 -5.03
N PRO A 233 -14.41 -8.19 -4.78
CA PRO A 233 -13.24 -7.37 -4.88
C PRO A 233 -12.88 -7.06 -6.34
N ILE A 234 -12.24 -5.89 -6.55
CA ILE A 234 -11.80 -5.45 -7.87
C ILE A 234 -10.35 -5.03 -7.79
N LEU A 235 -9.54 -5.46 -8.76
CA LEU A 235 -8.13 -5.08 -8.93
C LEU A 235 -8.00 -4.00 -10.01
N ILE A 236 -7.33 -2.88 -9.69
CA ILE A 236 -6.98 -1.85 -10.68
C ILE A 236 -5.48 -1.78 -10.79
N GLU A 237 -4.91 -2.10 -11.94
CA GLU A 237 -3.51 -1.83 -12.26
C GLU A 237 -3.40 -0.42 -12.85
N ALA A 238 -2.72 0.47 -12.12
CA ALA A 238 -2.39 1.81 -12.59
C ALA A 238 -0.94 1.84 -13.07
N LYS A 239 -0.74 1.96 -14.38
CA LYS A 239 0.58 2.02 -15.01
C LYS A 239 1.15 3.42 -14.89
N THR A 240 2.30 3.53 -14.27
CA THR A 240 2.99 4.80 -14.01
C THR A 240 4.50 4.60 -13.90
N PHE A 241 5.21 5.57 -13.36
CA PHE A 241 6.65 5.48 -13.16
C PHE A 241 7.10 6.21 -11.90
N ARG A 242 7.93 5.55 -11.10
CA ARG A 242 8.60 6.16 -9.95
C ARG A 242 9.77 7.02 -10.42
N ARG A 243 9.60 8.34 -10.42
CA ARG A 243 10.60 9.30 -10.93
C ARG A 243 11.79 9.48 -9.99
N MET A 244 11.58 9.32 -8.69
CA MET A 244 12.64 9.35 -7.66
C MET A 244 13.14 7.95 -7.33
N GLY A 245 14.23 7.84 -6.57
CA GLY A 245 14.68 6.60 -6.00
C GLY A 245 13.65 5.93 -5.09
N HIS A 246 13.97 4.76 -4.56
CA HIS A 246 13.06 4.09 -3.63
C HIS A 246 12.78 4.93 -2.39
N ALA A 247 13.82 5.50 -1.82
CA ALA A 247 13.76 6.50 -0.75
C ALA A 247 14.58 7.73 -1.15
N GLN A 248 14.50 8.81 -0.39
CA GLN A 248 15.15 10.08 -0.72
C GLN A 248 16.68 10.01 -0.82
N HIS A 249 17.33 9.05 -0.15
CA HIS A 249 18.77 8.80 -0.24
C HIS A 249 19.19 7.94 -1.45
N ASP A 250 18.25 7.34 -2.17
CA ASP A 250 18.52 6.49 -3.33
C ASP A 250 18.64 7.35 -4.60
N PRO A 251 19.84 7.44 -5.24
CA PRO A 251 20.03 8.25 -6.45
C PRO A 251 19.39 7.64 -7.70
N ALA A 252 18.89 6.41 -7.61
CA ALA A 252 18.24 5.65 -8.69
C ALA A 252 19.10 5.53 -9.97
N GLU A 253 20.41 5.38 -9.86
CA GLU A 253 21.34 5.28 -11.00
C GLU A 253 21.05 4.07 -11.90
N TYR A 254 20.39 3.04 -11.36
CA TYR A 254 19.93 1.85 -12.09
C TYR A 254 18.83 2.14 -13.12
N VAL A 255 18.21 3.33 -13.09
CA VAL A 255 17.15 3.71 -14.03
C VAL A 255 17.74 4.32 -15.29
N PRO A 256 17.45 3.78 -16.50
CA PRO A 256 17.95 4.33 -17.75
C PRO A 256 17.48 5.78 -17.98
N LYS A 257 18.41 6.65 -18.44
CA LYS A 257 18.14 8.07 -18.68
C LYS A 257 16.95 8.30 -19.61
N GLN A 258 16.88 7.55 -20.73
CA GLN A 258 15.80 7.66 -21.70
C GLN A 258 14.42 7.38 -21.10
N MET A 259 14.34 6.45 -20.15
CA MET A 259 13.10 6.13 -19.43
C MET A 259 12.68 7.29 -18.53
N ARG A 260 13.63 7.92 -17.82
CA ARG A 260 13.34 9.12 -17.02
C ARG A 260 12.80 10.26 -17.87
N GLU A 261 13.49 10.58 -18.98
CA GLU A 261 13.09 11.65 -19.91
C GLU A 261 11.70 11.40 -20.53
N TYR A 262 11.37 10.14 -20.84
CA TYR A 262 10.04 9.80 -21.33
C TYR A 262 8.95 10.11 -20.30
N TRP A 263 9.15 9.65 -19.04
CA TRP A 263 8.16 9.82 -17.98
C TRP A 263 8.09 11.24 -17.41
N GLU A 264 9.17 12.02 -17.51
CA GLU A 264 9.15 13.45 -17.16
C GLU A 264 8.16 14.23 -18.04
N LYS A 265 8.06 13.88 -19.33
CA LYS A 265 7.08 14.47 -20.26
C LYS A 265 5.64 14.04 -19.95
N ARG A 266 5.46 13.01 -19.15
CA ARG A 266 4.17 12.47 -18.73
C ARG A 266 3.82 12.81 -17.28
N ASP A 267 4.29 13.95 -16.78
CA ASP A 267 3.94 14.43 -15.43
C ASP A 267 2.40 14.58 -15.32
N PRO A 268 1.77 13.90 -14.32
CA PRO A 268 0.30 13.87 -14.22
C PRO A 268 -0.32 15.25 -13.99
N ILE A 269 0.36 16.12 -13.23
CA ILE A 269 -0.11 17.47 -12.96
C ILE A 269 -0.10 18.29 -14.25
N LEU A 270 1.01 18.24 -15.01
CA LEU A 270 1.13 18.97 -16.26
C LEU A 270 0.17 18.44 -17.34
N LEU A 271 -0.07 17.13 -17.39
CA LEU A 271 -1.04 16.54 -18.30
C LEU A 271 -2.45 17.05 -17.99
N HIS A 272 -2.84 17.01 -16.72
CA HIS A 272 -4.18 17.48 -16.32
C HIS A 272 -4.33 18.98 -16.49
N GLU A 273 -3.31 19.78 -16.18
CA GLU A 273 -3.31 21.24 -16.40
C GLU A 273 -3.50 21.58 -17.89
N LYS A 274 -2.79 20.90 -18.79
CA LYS A 274 -2.98 21.06 -20.24
C LYS A 274 -4.40 20.72 -20.66
N PHE A 275 -4.95 19.62 -20.16
CA PHE A 275 -6.34 19.25 -20.44
C PHE A 275 -7.32 20.31 -19.96
N LEU A 276 -7.20 20.78 -18.71
CA LEU A 276 -8.07 21.80 -18.15
C LEU A 276 -8.03 23.11 -18.90
N THR A 277 -6.83 23.55 -19.30
CA THR A 277 -6.63 24.78 -20.09
C THR A 277 -7.25 24.64 -21.47
N ALA A 278 -7.04 23.51 -22.15
CA ALA A 278 -7.62 23.26 -23.47
C ALA A 278 -9.16 23.21 -23.43
N LYS A 279 -9.74 22.71 -22.34
CA LYS A 279 -11.19 22.66 -22.10
C LYS A 279 -11.75 23.96 -21.50
N LYS A 280 -10.93 24.99 -21.27
CA LYS A 280 -11.29 26.26 -20.62
C LYS A 280 -11.90 26.08 -19.22
N LEU A 281 -11.47 25.04 -18.50
CA LEU A 281 -11.89 24.73 -17.13
C LEU A 281 -10.98 25.39 -16.10
N LEU A 282 -9.73 25.71 -16.47
CA LEU A 282 -8.73 26.37 -15.64
C LEU A 282 -8.21 27.60 -16.38
N ASP A 283 -8.38 28.77 -15.80
CA ASP A 283 -7.78 30.04 -16.23
C ASP A 283 -6.61 30.44 -15.31
N ALA A 284 -5.86 31.47 -15.71
CA ALA A 284 -4.70 31.95 -14.97
C ALA A 284 -5.04 32.45 -13.54
N GLN A 285 -6.23 33.06 -13.38
CA GLN A 285 -6.68 33.56 -12.09
C GLN A 285 -7.00 32.39 -11.12
N THR A 286 -7.81 31.42 -11.57
CA THR A 286 -8.14 30.21 -10.79
C THR A 286 -6.87 29.45 -10.42
N LYS A 287 -5.91 29.30 -11.35
CA LYS A 287 -4.62 28.66 -11.07
C LYS A 287 -3.86 29.38 -9.96
N LYS A 288 -3.75 30.71 -10.06
CA LYS A 288 -3.08 31.54 -9.05
C LYS A 288 -3.75 31.44 -7.68
N GLU A 289 -5.07 31.42 -7.64
CA GLU A 289 -5.83 31.23 -6.38
C GLU A 289 -5.53 29.88 -5.73
N ILE A 290 -5.50 28.80 -6.51
CA ILE A 290 -5.15 27.46 -6.02
C ILE A 290 -3.70 27.44 -5.49
N GLU A 291 -2.75 28.01 -6.22
CA GLU A 291 -1.34 28.05 -5.80
C GLU A 291 -1.16 28.88 -4.52
N THR A 292 -1.78 30.06 -4.44
CA THR A 292 -1.74 30.91 -3.23
C THR A 292 -2.36 30.21 -2.03
N LYS A 293 -3.49 29.52 -2.23
CA LYS A 293 -4.14 28.74 -1.16
C LYS A 293 -3.23 27.66 -0.62
N ILE A 294 -2.57 26.91 -1.52
CA ILE A 294 -1.62 25.85 -1.14
C ILE A 294 -0.42 26.45 -0.40
N GLU A 295 0.19 27.52 -0.91
CA GLU A 295 1.35 28.15 -0.31
C GLU A 295 1.05 28.68 1.10
N THR A 296 -0.08 29.34 1.28
CA THR A 296 -0.53 29.86 2.58
C THR A 296 -0.75 28.70 3.58
N LEU A 297 -1.44 27.62 3.16
CA LEU A 297 -1.67 26.45 3.98
C LEU A 297 -0.35 25.80 4.41
N LEU A 298 0.56 25.57 3.46
CA LEU A 298 1.83 24.90 3.75
C LEU A 298 2.77 25.75 4.60
N SER A 299 2.79 27.08 4.40
CA SER A 299 3.57 27.97 5.27
C SER A 299 3.09 27.88 6.72
N THR A 300 1.78 27.99 6.94
CA THR A 300 1.19 27.91 8.28
C THR A 300 1.44 26.54 8.93
N ASP A 301 1.23 25.45 8.19
CA ASP A 301 1.34 24.08 8.73
C ASP A 301 2.79 23.67 8.95
N ARG A 302 3.72 24.11 8.10
CA ARG A 302 5.15 23.93 8.30
C ARG A 302 5.64 24.68 9.55
N ASP A 303 5.27 25.96 9.68
CA ASP A 303 5.69 26.79 10.82
C ASP A 303 5.14 26.21 12.13
N PHE A 304 3.91 25.68 12.13
CA PHE A 304 3.36 24.93 13.26
C PHE A 304 4.23 23.71 13.58
N ALA A 305 4.60 22.90 12.58
CA ALA A 305 5.38 21.70 12.79
C ALA A 305 6.80 22.01 13.28
N GLU A 306 7.46 23.04 12.73
CA GLU A 306 8.81 23.44 13.16
C GLU A 306 8.82 23.93 14.61
N ASN A 307 7.80 24.68 15.05
CA ASN A 307 7.68 25.20 16.41
C ASN A 307 7.12 24.17 17.41
N SER A 308 6.62 23.04 16.94
CA SER A 308 6.10 21.97 17.83
C SER A 308 7.23 21.35 18.66
N PRO A 309 6.97 21.04 19.95
CA PRO A 309 7.98 20.45 20.83
C PRO A 309 8.35 19.02 20.42
N MET A 310 9.54 18.59 20.81
CA MET A 310 9.91 17.18 20.77
C MET A 310 9.22 16.43 21.91
N PRO A 311 8.92 15.13 21.74
CA PRO A 311 8.33 14.35 22.81
C PRO A 311 9.29 14.21 24.00
N PRO A 312 8.77 14.21 25.24
CA PRO A 312 9.59 13.95 26.40
C PRO A 312 10.06 12.48 26.39
N PRO A 313 11.30 12.17 26.83
CA PRO A 313 11.86 10.81 26.77
C PRO A 313 11.01 9.75 27.47
N GLU A 314 10.34 10.12 28.55
CA GLU A 314 9.48 9.23 29.35
C GLU A 314 8.26 8.73 28.58
N LEU A 315 7.91 9.41 27.47
CA LEU A 315 6.82 8.98 26.60
C LEU A 315 7.16 7.68 25.85
N ALA A 316 8.45 7.38 25.64
CA ALA A 316 8.88 6.17 24.94
C ALA A 316 8.36 4.88 25.61
N GLU A 317 8.23 4.89 26.93
CA GLU A 317 7.78 3.73 27.72
C GLU A 317 6.24 3.67 27.85
N LYS A 318 5.54 4.79 27.63
CA LYS A 318 4.09 4.86 27.79
C LYS A 318 3.35 4.25 26.61
N GLY A 319 2.37 3.39 26.90
CA GLY A 319 1.50 2.78 25.88
C GLY A 319 2.18 1.69 25.04
N VAL A 320 3.36 1.24 25.40
CA VAL A 320 4.02 0.06 24.80
C VAL A 320 3.34 -1.21 25.25
N TYR A 321 2.99 -1.26 26.51
CA TYR A 321 2.22 -2.35 27.11
C TYR A 321 0.95 -1.80 27.75
N CYS A 322 -0.06 -2.64 27.81
CA CYS A 322 -1.27 -2.32 28.55
C CYS A 322 -0.97 -2.39 30.05
N THR A 323 -1.05 -1.25 30.75
CA THR A 323 -0.78 -1.14 32.19
C THR A 323 -1.96 -0.48 32.90
N GLY A 324 -2.42 -1.08 34.03
CA GLY A 324 -3.44 -0.49 34.90
C GLY A 324 -4.88 -0.54 34.36
N ASP A 325 -5.68 0.43 34.78
CA ASP A 325 -7.14 0.45 34.56
C ASP A 325 -7.56 0.56 33.08
N ASP A 326 -6.73 1.14 32.23
CA ASP A 326 -6.97 1.23 30.80
C ASP A 326 -7.05 -0.14 30.11
N CYS A 327 -6.38 -1.16 30.66
CA CYS A 327 -6.49 -2.54 30.20
C CYS A 327 -7.90 -3.12 30.40
N HIS A 328 -8.52 -2.77 31.51
CA HIS A 328 -9.87 -3.23 31.85
C HIS A 328 -10.91 -2.61 30.92
N THR A 329 -10.74 -1.36 30.48
CA THR A 329 -11.65 -0.71 29.54
C THR A 329 -11.65 -1.40 28.18
N ILE A 330 -10.50 -1.87 27.71
CA ILE A 330 -10.41 -2.65 26.48
C ILE A 330 -11.07 -4.02 26.66
N ARG A 331 -10.79 -4.73 27.77
CA ARG A 331 -11.44 -6.00 28.10
C ARG A 331 -12.96 -5.86 28.20
N ALA A 332 -13.46 -4.86 28.91
CA ALA A 332 -14.89 -4.61 29.01
C ALA A 332 -15.58 -4.37 27.66
N LYS A 333 -14.90 -3.75 26.69
CA LYS A 333 -15.41 -3.60 25.31
C LYS A 333 -15.45 -4.93 24.54
N TRP A 334 -14.54 -5.86 24.83
CA TRP A 334 -14.48 -7.18 24.19
C TRP A 334 -15.28 -8.25 24.95
N GLU A 335 -15.53 -8.05 26.23
CA GLU A 335 -16.35 -8.92 27.10
C GLU A 335 -17.85 -8.68 26.97
N ARG A 336 -18.30 -7.92 25.93
CA ARG A 336 -19.72 -7.85 25.62
C ARG A 336 -20.24 -9.27 25.36
N PRO A 337 -21.38 -9.66 25.96
CA PRO A 337 -21.95 -10.97 25.73
C PRO A 337 -22.04 -11.22 24.22
N ILE A 338 -21.56 -12.36 23.77
CA ILE A 338 -21.61 -12.77 22.35
C ILE A 338 -23.03 -12.62 21.76
N ALA A 339 -24.07 -12.74 22.62
CA ALA A 339 -25.46 -12.52 22.24
C ALA A 339 -25.77 -11.09 21.74
N GLU A 340 -25.03 -10.06 22.18
CA GLU A 340 -25.22 -8.68 21.73
C GLU A 340 -24.49 -8.38 20.41
N VAL A 341 -23.55 -9.24 20.03
CA VAL A 341 -22.71 -9.07 18.83
C VAL A 341 -23.16 -10.03 17.72
N THR A 342 -24.07 -10.96 18.00
CA THR A 342 -24.53 -11.90 16.98
C THR A 342 -25.44 -11.16 15.98
N PRO A 343 -24.99 -10.89 14.75
CA PRO A 343 -25.88 -10.33 13.75
C PRO A 343 -26.99 -11.34 13.45
N PRO A 344 -28.13 -10.89 12.99
CA PRO A 344 -29.19 -11.81 12.56
C PRO A 344 -28.61 -12.80 11.54
N ARG A 345 -28.86 -14.09 11.75
CA ARG A 345 -28.37 -15.19 10.87
C ARG A 345 -28.75 -15.00 9.40
N SER A 346 -29.74 -14.14 9.14
CA SER A 346 -30.17 -13.74 7.80
C SER A 346 -29.16 -12.91 7.01
N SER A 347 -28.07 -12.40 7.62
CA SER A 347 -27.03 -11.63 6.93
C SER A 347 -25.91 -12.47 6.32
N ILE A 348 -25.83 -13.75 6.67
CA ILE A 348 -24.93 -14.70 6.02
C ILE A 348 -25.76 -15.43 4.98
N ASP A 349 -25.73 -14.93 3.74
CA ASP A 349 -26.28 -15.69 2.62
C ASP A 349 -25.34 -16.88 2.37
N ALA A 350 -25.70 -18.01 2.97
CA ALA A 350 -24.99 -19.27 2.77
C ALA A 350 -25.40 -19.97 1.46
N SER A 351 -26.24 -19.35 0.63
CA SER A 351 -26.69 -19.92 -0.65
C SER A 351 -25.50 -20.23 -1.58
N TRP A 352 -24.45 -19.42 -1.53
CA TRP A 352 -23.22 -19.64 -2.30
C TRP A 352 -22.42 -20.88 -1.87
N VAL A 353 -22.56 -21.35 -0.63
CA VAL A 353 -21.89 -22.59 -0.17
C VAL A 353 -22.47 -23.81 -0.86
N VAL A 354 -23.74 -23.74 -1.24
CA VAL A 354 -24.48 -24.86 -1.84
C VAL A 354 -24.43 -24.81 -3.38
N GLU A 355 -24.36 -23.63 -3.98
CA GLU A 355 -24.33 -23.47 -5.45
C GLU A 355 -22.96 -23.79 -6.08
N GLY A 356 -21.87 -23.71 -5.32
CA GLY A 356 -20.52 -24.03 -5.81
C GLY A 356 -20.24 -25.52 -6.02
N PHE A 357 -20.99 -26.40 -5.40
CA PHE A 357 -20.91 -27.86 -5.62
C PHE A 357 -22.09 -28.31 -6.46
N GLY A 358 -21.86 -28.43 -7.75
CA GLY A 358 -22.83 -28.71 -8.79
C GLY A 358 -23.94 -29.68 -8.39
N ARG A 359 -25.14 -29.18 -8.28
CA ARG A 359 -26.34 -30.03 -8.43
C ARG A 359 -26.50 -30.31 -9.91
N GLY A 360 -25.95 -31.45 -10.34
CA GLY A 360 -26.52 -32.11 -11.50
C GLY A 360 -28.02 -32.34 -11.22
N LYS A 361 -28.87 -31.96 -12.15
CA LYS A 361 -30.32 -32.27 -12.09
C LYS A 361 -30.49 -33.77 -11.88
N SER A 362 -30.78 -34.22 -10.65
CA SER A 362 -31.31 -35.54 -10.40
C SER A 362 -32.82 -35.42 -10.11
N SER A 363 -33.61 -35.96 -11.02
CA SER A 363 -35.00 -36.29 -10.82
C SER A 363 -35.15 -37.23 -9.62
N GLY A 364 -35.86 -36.80 -8.59
CA GLY A 364 -36.56 -37.57 -7.57
C GLY A 364 -35.81 -38.67 -6.82
N GLY A 365 -35.51 -38.41 -5.53
CA GLY A 365 -35.07 -39.43 -4.58
C GLY A 365 -34.34 -38.79 -3.41
N GLY A 366 -34.80 -39.04 -2.17
CA GLY A 366 -34.24 -38.45 -0.94
C GLY A 366 -32.77 -38.74 -0.77
N ALA A 367 -32.03 -37.70 -0.42
CA ALA A 367 -30.60 -37.78 -0.20
C ALA A 367 -30.26 -38.51 1.09
N ALA A 368 -29.58 -39.64 0.98
CA ALA A 368 -28.90 -40.29 2.11
C ALA A 368 -27.67 -39.43 2.54
N PRO A 369 -27.28 -39.43 3.81
CA PRO A 369 -26.12 -38.69 4.28
C PRO A 369 -24.83 -39.25 3.63
N ILE A 370 -24.01 -38.33 3.11
CA ILE A 370 -22.70 -38.67 2.53
C ILE A 370 -21.77 -39.09 3.66
N HIS A 371 -21.41 -40.36 3.77
CA HIS A 371 -20.32 -40.86 4.60
C HIS A 371 -19.00 -40.56 3.90
N PHE A 372 -18.11 -39.82 4.57
CA PHE A 372 -16.72 -39.62 4.17
C PHE A 372 -15.91 -40.93 4.39
N GLY A 373 -16.11 -41.91 3.59
CA GLY A 373 -15.42 -43.20 3.74
C GLY A 373 -15.20 -43.96 2.42
N ASP A 374 -15.97 -43.66 1.40
CA ASP A 374 -15.95 -44.41 0.15
C ASP A 374 -15.63 -43.50 -1.04
N THR A 375 -14.35 -43.22 -1.21
CA THR A 375 -13.82 -42.68 -2.49
C THR A 375 -13.04 -43.78 -3.22
N PRO A 376 -13.19 -43.91 -4.54
CA PRO A 376 -12.50 -44.95 -5.35
C PRO A 376 -10.96 -44.93 -5.29
N ALA A 377 -10.38 -43.89 -4.70
CA ALA A 377 -8.93 -43.75 -4.49
C ALA A 377 -8.34 -44.73 -3.47
N SER A 378 -9.15 -45.48 -2.72
CA SER A 378 -8.69 -46.48 -1.77
C SER A 378 -8.39 -47.85 -2.44
N GLU A 379 -8.98 -48.13 -3.58
CA GLU A 379 -8.72 -49.39 -4.30
C GLU A 379 -7.47 -49.30 -5.21
N GLU A 380 -7.25 -48.16 -5.88
CA GLU A 380 -6.02 -47.94 -6.66
C GLU A 380 -4.74 -47.88 -5.79
N ARG A 381 -4.84 -47.51 -4.53
CA ARG A 381 -3.68 -47.53 -3.61
C ARG A 381 -3.28 -48.92 -3.19
N LYS A 382 -4.21 -49.85 -3.04
CA LYS A 382 -3.93 -51.26 -2.68
C LYS A 382 -3.32 -52.02 -3.82
N GLU A 383 -3.74 -51.77 -5.06
CA GLU A 383 -3.12 -52.41 -6.25
C GLU A 383 -1.72 -51.92 -6.57
N ASN A 384 -1.35 -50.74 -6.17
CA ASN A 384 0.00 -50.18 -6.35
C ASN A 384 0.97 -50.56 -5.22
N GLU A 385 0.50 -50.90 -4.02
CA GLU A 385 1.36 -51.41 -2.95
C GLU A 385 1.77 -52.88 -3.14
N GLU A 386 1.00 -53.67 -3.86
CA GLU A 386 1.34 -55.10 -4.15
C GLU A 386 2.38 -55.25 -5.27
N LYS A 387 2.70 -54.21 -6.04
CA LYS A 387 3.66 -54.25 -7.16
C LYS A 387 5.06 -53.73 -6.83
N LEU A 388 5.33 -53.32 -5.60
CA LEU A 388 6.65 -52.87 -5.13
C LEU A 388 7.30 -54.00 -4.29
N ALA A 389 8.10 -54.85 -4.95
CA ALA A 389 8.99 -55.79 -4.27
C ALA A 389 10.03 -55.03 -3.42
N PRO A 390 10.45 -55.59 -2.27
CA PRO A 390 11.35 -54.89 -1.36
C PRO A 390 12.73 -54.70 -1.97
N ALA A 391 13.19 -53.47 -2.00
CA ALA A 391 14.54 -53.11 -2.41
C ALA A 391 15.56 -53.65 -1.40
N THR A 392 16.59 -54.28 -1.89
CA THR A 392 17.77 -54.79 -1.18
C THR A 392 18.42 -53.68 -0.30
N PRO A 393 18.98 -54.05 0.87
CA PRO A 393 19.57 -53.05 1.78
C PRO A 393 20.85 -52.47 1.17
N VAL A 394 20.90 -51.14 1.16
CA VAL A 394 22.11 -50.39 0.78
C VAL A 394 23.10 -50.47 1.94
N GLU A 395 24.32 -50.93 1.65
CA GLU A 395 25.46 -51.00 2.57
C GLU A 395 25.75 -49.62 3.22
N THR A 396 25.97 -49.68 4.52
CA THR A 396 26.37 -48.55 5.38
C THR A 396 27.80 -48.15 5.05
N VAL A 397 27.97 -47.02 4.37
CA VAL A 397 29.29 -46.40 4.17
C VAL A 397 29.73 -45.74 5.46
N THR A 398 30.80 -46.28 6.06
CA THR A 398 31.46 -45.75 7.27
C THR A 398 32.00 -44.34 7.06
N LYS A 399 31.73 -43.47 8.00
CA LYS A 399 32.26 -42.12 8.12
C LYS A 399 33.78 -42.10 8.14
N LYS A 400 34.41 -41.56 7.11
CA LYS A 400 35.80 -41.11 7.17
C LYS A 400 35.85 -39.71 7.81
N THR A 401 36.55 -39.66 8.94
CA THR A 401 36.89 -38.45 9.70
C THR A 401 37.69 -37.48 8.84
N VAL A 402 37.12 -36.31 8.53
CA VAL A 402 37.85 -35.18 7.94
C VAL A 402 38.52 -34.41 9.04
N LYS A 403 39.87 -34.38 9.03
CA LYS A 403 40.67 -33.54 9.93
C LYS A 403 40.38 -32.06 9.66
N THR A 404 39.91 -31.34 10.67
CA THR A 404 39.73 -29.88 10.67
C THR A 404 41.09 -29.20 10.60
N ALA A 405 41.33 -28.41 9.57
CA ALA A 405 42.44 -27.47 9.48
C ALA A 405 42.20 -26.25 10.41
N LYS A 406 43.24 -25.86 11.14
CA LYS A 406 43.21 -24.69 12.02
C LYS A 406 42.99 -23.37 11.20
N PRO A 407 42.20 -22.42 11.72
CA PRO A 407 42.01 -21.14 11.04
C PRO A 407 43.31 -20.30 11.05
N SER A 408 43.66 -19.75 9.91
CA SER A 408 44.77 -18.79 9.72
C SER A 408 44.41 -17.43 10.33
N LYS A 409 45.40 -16.77 10.98
CA LYS A 409 45.24 -15.46 11.58
C LYS A 409 44.92 -14.38 10.52
N PRO A 410 44.06 -13.39 10.85
CA PRO A 410 43.75 -12.29 9.94
C PRO A 410 45.01 -11.38 9.71
N ALA A 411 45.18 -10.96 8.46
CA ALA A 411 46.22 -10.05 8.03
C ALA A 411 46.01 -8.65 8.61
N ARG A 412 47.12 -8.00 9.04
CA ARG A 412 47.11 -6.63 9.54
C ARG A 412 46.75 -5.65 8.41
N PRO A 413 46.00 -4.56 8.71
CA PRO A 413 45.74 -3.50 7.73
C PRO A 413 47.04 -2.70 7.44
N PRO A 414 47.18 -2.11 6.25
CA PRO A 414 48.35 -1.30 5.90
C PRO A 414 48.39 0.01 6.68
N LYS A 415 49.61 0.42 7.09
CA LYS A 415 49.87 1.66 7.82
C LYS A 415 49.51 2.89 6.97
N SER A 416 48.74 3.80 7.54
CA SER A 416 48.40 5.10 6.98
C SER A 416 49.66 5.94 6.65
N ALA A 417 49.72 6.45 5.43
CA ALA A 417 50.74 7.43 5.02
C ALA A 417 50.47 8.80 5.68
N LYS A 418 51.51 9.42 6.19
CA LYS A 418 51.51 10.78 6.78
C LYS A 418 51.19 11.83 5.72
N PRO A 419 50.41 12.89 6.02
CA PRO A 419 50.24 14.00 5.09
C PRO A 419 51.47 14.87 5.00
N ALA A 420 51.86 15.20 3.75
CA ALA A 420 52.95 16.13 3.46
C ALA A 420 52.55 17.56 3.81
N ALA A 421 53.46 18.25 4.51
CA ALA A 421 53.33 19.63 4.90
C ALA A 421 53.33 20.56 3.68
N ARG A 422 52.30 21.39 3.52
CA ARG A 422 52.30 22.54 2.59
C ARG A 422 53.13 23.68 3.17
N GLN A 423 54.26 23.97 2.55
CA GLN A 423 55.03 25.19 2.76
C GLN A 423 54.24 26.43 2.28
N ARG A 424 54.15 27.41 3.16
CA ARG A 424 53.68 28.75 2.85
C ARG A 424 54.78 29.48 2.03
N ALA A 425 54.41 30.00 0.88
CA ALA A 425 55.14 31.08 0.21
C ALA A 425 54.34 32.39 0.35
N ARG A 426 54.82 33.32 1.16
CA ARG A 426 54.53 34.77 1.14
C ARG A 426 55.31 35.43 0.00
N LYS A 427 54.65 36.26 -0.79
CA LYS A 427 55.14 37.49 -1.44
C LYS A 427 53.85 38.16 -1.94
N ALA A 428 53.40 39.28 -1.47
CA ALA A 428 53.92 40.67 -1.40
C ALA A 428 53.83 41.36 -2.76
N ARG A 429 52.91 42.35 -2.82
CA ARG A 429 52.91 43.60 -3.58
C ARG A 429 52.53 43.54 -5.08
N GLY A 430 51.57 44.37 -5.36
CA GLY A 430 51.13 44.94 -6.62
C GLY A 430 49.69 45.37 -6.50
#